data_2c2e21b0e01c809bb47914368bcb07f5
#
_entry.id   2c2e21b0e01c809bb47914368bcb07f5
#
_cell.length_a   1.000
_cell.length_b   1.000
_cell.length_c   1.000
_cell.angle_alpha   90.00
_cell.angle_beta   90.00
_cell.angle_gamma   90.00
#
_symmetry.space_group_name_H-M   'P 1'
#
loop_
_entity.id
_entity.type
_entity.pdbx_description
1 polymer ?
#
loop_
_entity_poly.entity_id
_entity_poly.type
_entity_poly.pdbx_seq_one_letter_code
_entity_poly.pdbx_strand_id
1 'polypeptide(L)'
;MRLLEMILLLCGLTAMAEVKTFAVAKGKIHAVEDASSRFPASLFRSIEPGERVPRTTWYPGSVNVFLLEFEGSTKRVMIDAGFGEPKGALLKEMKLAGIAPESISDILVTHIHPDHVGGLPAFPAARVHIAKKEYDAWRGDGSRKNLARFLPPPERLVLFEYDTEVVPGVTALEYAGHTPGHTVFRLGESVFFIGDLVHAAELQIARPNFCARYDKDPKKAVESRRNALRFLRGEWFGAHIPFPGRHVNP
;
A
#
# COMPACT_ATOMS: atom_id res chain seq x y z
N MET A 1 4.19 -32.15 37.79
CA MET A 1 4.84 -32.36 36.49
C MET A 1 3.75 -32.45 35.41
N ARG A 2 3.00 -31.39 35.13
CA ARG A 2 2.02 -31.31 33.99
C ARG A 2 1.53 -29.88 33.71
N LEU A 3 1.86 -28.89 34.53
CA LEU A 3 1.45 -27.49 34.29
C LEU A 3 2.54 -26.69 33.56
N LEU A 4 3.77 -27.12 33.58
CA LEU A 4 4.89 -26.45 32.91
C LEU A 4 5.05 -26.86 31.46
N GLU A 5 4.55 -28.04 31.06
CA GLU A 5 4.59 -28.52 29.68
C GLU A 5 3.43 -27.93 28.81
N MET A 6 2.33 -27.49 29.45
CA MET A 6 1.20 -26.86 28.74
C MET A 6 1.44 -25.39 28.39
N ILE A 7 2.39 -24.73 29.07
CA ILE A 7 2.73 -23.30 28.79
C ILE A 7 3.77 -23.22 27.66
N LEU A 8 4.53 -24.25 27.39
CA LEU A 8 5.50 -24.29 26.28
C LEU A 8 4.86 -24.62 24.91
N LEU A 9 3.63 -25.12 24.88
CA LEU A 9 2.92 -25.42 23.61
C LEU A 9 2.13 -24.21 23.08
N LEU A 10 2.01 -23.11 23.83
CA LEU A 10 1.31 -21.87 23.43
C LEU A 10 2.28 -20.75 23.01
N CYS A 11 3.57 -20.99 23.03
CA CYS A 11 4.62 -20.01 22.66
C CYS A 11 5.40 -20.39 21.40
N GLY A 12 4.85 -21.26 20.55
CA GLY A 12 5.53 -21.84 19.39
C GLY A 12 4.93 -21.53 18.03
N LEU A 13 4.06 -20.53 17.89
CA LEU A 13 3.84 -19.89 16.59
C LEU A 13 4.91 -18.80 16.43
N THR A 14 6.10 -19.20 16.01
CA THR A 14 6.98 -18.30 15.27
C THR A 14 6.17 -17.86 14.06
N ALA A 15 5.75 -16.59 14.04
CA ALA A 15 5.19 -15.98 12.84
C ALA A 15 6.20 -16.25 11.72
N MET A 16 5.87 -17.16 10.83
CA MET A 16 6.65 -17.40 9.62
C MET A 16 6.68 -16.07 8.87
N ALA A 17 7.82 -15.70 8.29
CA ALA A 17 7.92 -14.53 7.46
C ALA A 17 6.78 -14.54 6.44
N GLU A 18 5.89 -13.56 6.50
CA GLU A 18 4.78 -13.50 5.56
C GLU A 18 5.18 -12.68 4.34
N VAL A 19 5.97 -13.34 3.48
CA VAL A 19 6.26 -12.88 2.12
C VAL A 19 5.63 -13.87 1.15
N LYS A 20 4.75 -13.37 0.29
CA LYS A 20 4.15 -14.14 -0.80
C LYS A 20 4.68 -13.65 -2.14
N THR A 21 5.08 -14.57 -2.99
CA THR A 21 5.68 -14.25 -4.29
C THR A 21 4.74 -14.66 -5.43
N PHE A 22 4.56 -13.75 -6.37
CA PHE A 22 3.76 -13.93 -7.58
C PHE A 22 4.65 -13.74 -8.80
N ALA A 23 4.58 -14.67 -9.76
CA ALA A 23 5.23 -14.51 -11.05
C ALA A 23 4.43 -13.54 -11.93
N VAL A 24 5.13 -12.66 -12.63
CA VAL A 24 4.58 -11.76 -13.65
C VAL A 24 5.42 -11.85 -14.92
N ALA A 25 4.93 -11.30 -16.04
CA ALA A 25 5.51 -11.49 -17.36
C ALA A 25 7.03 -11.23 -17.49
N LYS A 26 7.60 -10.35 -16.65
CA LYS A 26 9.03 -9.96 -16.71
C LYS A 26 9.67 -9.92 -15.32
N GLY A 27 9.23 -10.79 -14.40
CA GLY A 27 9.81 -10.79 -13.06
C GLY A 27 8.89 -11.38 -11.99
N LYS A 28 8.98 -10.81 -10.79
CA LYS A 28 8.21 -11.26 -9.62
C LYS A 28 7.71 -10.07 -8.80
N ILE A 29 6.60 -10.27 -8.13
CA ILE A 29 6.08 -9.39 -7.09
C ILE A 29 6.19 -10.14 -5.76
N HIS A 30 6.85 -9.53 -4.78
CA HIS A 30 6.86 -10.03 -3.41
C HIS A 30 5.94 -9.13 -2.59
N ALA A 31 4.82 -9.67 -2.11
CA ALA A 31 3.97 -9.01 -1.12
C ALA A 31 4.54 -9.27 0.26
N VAL A 32 4.74 -8.22 1.05
CA VAL A 32 5.25 -8.25 2.41
C VAL A 32 4.22 -7.65 3.34
N GLU A 33 3.79 -8.38 4.37
CA GLU A 33 2.92 -7.81 5.41
C GLU A 33 3.75 -6.98 6.38
N ASP A 34 3.57 -5.65 6.35
CA ASP A 34 4.20 -4.74 7.31
C ASP A 34 3.44 -4.73 8.63
N ALA A 35 2.11 -4.81 8.60
CA ALA A 35 1.28 -4.91 9.78
C ALA A 35 -0.06 -5.59 9.47
N SER A 36 -0.51 -6.48 10.37
CA SER A 36 -1.89 -6.95 10.37
C SER A 36 -2.82 -5.84 10.86
N SER A 37 -3.99 -5.69 10.26
CA SER A 37 -4.91 -4.60 10.56
C SER A 37 -6.37 -5.07 10.60
N ARG A 38 -7.22 -4.26 11.26
CA ARG A 38 -8.67 -4.40 11.27
C ARG A 38 -9.30 -3.03 11.21
N PHE A 39 -10.25 -2.84 10.31
CA PHE A 39 -10.94 -1.57 10.15
C PHE A 39 -12.32 -1.66 10.84
N PRO A 40 -12.61 -0.81 11.85
CA PRO A 40 -13.94 -0.78 12.44
C PRO A 40 -14.97 -0.36 11.40
N ALA A 41 -16.14 -1.01 11.40
CA ALA A 41 -17.21 -0.69 10.46
C ALA A 41 -17.65 0.79 10.54
N SER A 42 -17.51 1.41 11.72
CA SER A 42 -17.78 2.84 11.94
C SER A 42 -16.84 3.79 11.19
N LEU A 43 -15.73 3.27 10.66
CA LEU A 43 -14.82 4.04 9.81
C LEU A 43 -15.45 4.36 8.45
N PHE A 44 -16.38 3.53 7.99
CA PHE A 44 -16.96 3.64 6.67
C PHE A 44 -18.32 4.33 6.71
N ARG A 45 -18.61 5.09 5.65
CA ARG A 45 -19.91 5.70 5.39
C ARG A 45 -20.17 5.69 3.88
N SER A 46 -21.43 5.52 3.48
CA SER A 46 -21.82 5.74 2.09
C SER A 46 -21.93 7.24 1.78
N ILE A 47 -21.62 7.61 0.54
CA ILE A 47 -21.97 8.93 0.00
C ILE A 47 -23.44 8.99 -0.45
N GLU A 48 -24.10 7.83 -0.59
CA GLU A 48 -25.51 7.76 -0.99
C GLU A 48 -26.43 7.87 0.27
N PRO A 49 -27.44 8.74 0.24
CA PRO A 49 -28.37 8.90 1.34
C PRO A 49 -29.09 7.59 1.69
N GLY A 50 -29.17 7.27 2.99
CA GLY A 50 -29.89 6.10 3.48
C GLY A 50 -29.16 4.76 3.37
N GLU A 51 -28.06 4.68 2.61
CA GLU A 51 -27.26 3.47 2.51
C GLU A 51 -26.44 3.28 3.80
N ARG A 52 -26.59 2.13 4.43
CA ARG A 52 -25.93 1.81 5.71
C ARG A 52 -24.84 0.77 5.54
N VAL A 53 -23.76 0.89 6.33
CA VAL A 53 -22.74 -0.16 6.46
C VAL A 53 -23.43 -1.44 6.93
N PRO A 54 -23.11 -2.62 6.34
CA PRO A 54 -23.61 -3.91 6.81
C PRO A 54 -23.35 -4.13 8.28
N ARG A 55 -24.17 -4.97 8.93
CA ARG A 55 -24.02 -5.31 10.36
C ARG A 55 -22.78 -6.17 10.55
N THR A 56 -21.65 -5.51 10.74
CA THR A 56 -20.38 -6.10 11.17
C THR A 56 -19.68 -5.14 12.11
N THR A 57 -18.79 -5.64 12.94
CA THR A 57 -18.00 -4.79 13.85
C THR A 57 -16.70 -4.36 13.20
N TRP A 58 -16.09 -5.23 12.38
CA TRP A 58 -14.77 -5.04 11.80
C TRP A 58 -14.68 -5.66 10.40
N TYR A 59 -13.83 -5.06 9.57
CA TYR A 59 -13.37 -5.63 8.31
C TYR A 59 -11.91 -6.02 8.45
N PRO A 60 -11.48 -7.21 7.95
CA PRO A 60 -10.08 -7.59 7.92
C PRO A 60 -9.29 -6.69 6.96
N GLY A 61 -8.02 -6.49 7.26
CA GLY A 61 -7.09 -5.75 6.43
C GLY A 61 -5.65 -5.98 6.87
N SER A 62 -4.73 -5.35 6.19
CA SER A 62 -3.29 -5.33 6.50
C SER A 62 -2.68 -3.99 6.10
N VAL A 63 -1.39 -3.83 6.36
CA VAL A 63 -0.55 -2.86 5.66
C VAL A 63 0.44 -3.70 4.85
N ASN A 64 0.26 -3.69 3.53
CA ASN A 64 1.09 -4.44 2.60
C ASN A 64 2.04 -3.51 1.86
N VAL A 65 3.27 -3.97 1.70
CA VAL A 65 4.31 -3.38 0.85
C VAL A 65 4.62 -4.36 -0.27
N PHE A 66 4.88 -3.87 -1.47
CA PHE A 66 5.15 -4.73 -2.62
C PHE A 66 6.53 -4.43 -3.19
N LEU A 67 7.32 -5.49 -3.43
CA LEU A 67 8.63 -5.37 -4.07
C LEU A 67 8.59 -6.00 -5.45
N LEU A 68 9.05 -5.26 -6.44
CA LEU A 68 9.13 -5.68 -7.83
C LEU A 68 10.57 -6.11 -8.12
N GLU A 69 10.71 -7.35 -8.57
CA GLU A 69 11.97 -7.91 -9.05
C GLU A 69 11.84 -8.13 -10.55
N PHE A 70 12.70 -7.47 -11.33
CA PHE A 70 12.71 -7.59 -12.78
C PHE A 70 13.78 -8.58 -13.24
N GLU A 71 13.49 -9.37 -14.28
CA GLU A 71 14.43 -10.30 -14.87
C GLU A 71 15.74 -9.61 -15.29
N GLY A 72 16.88 -10.21 -14.95
CA GLY A 72 18.20 -9.67 -15.27
C GLY A 72 18.65 -8.49 -14.39
N SER A 73 17.83 -8.04 -13.41
CA SER A 73 18.19 -6.98 -12.48
C SER A 73 18.49 -7.51 -11.08
N THR A 74 19.53 -6.96 -10.44
CA THR A 74 19.81 -7.15 -9.01
C THR A 74 19.14 -6.09 -8.15
N LYS A 75 18.55 -5.07 -8.76
CA LYS A 75 17.85 -3.96 -8.11
C LYS A 75 16.35 -4.22 -8.11
N ARG A 76 15.70 -3.79 -7.04
CA ARG A 76 14.25 -3.91 -6.84
C ARG A 76 13.61 -2.54 -6.73
N VAL A 77 12.37 -2.47 -7.18
CA VAL A 77 11.48 -1.32 -6.97
C VAL A 77 10.50 -1.69 -5.87
N MET A 78 10.22 -0.77 -4.96
CA MET A 78 9.26 -0.98 -3.89
C MET A 78 8.07 -0.04 -4.05
N ILE A 79 6.86 -0.52 -3.80
CA ILE A 79 5.63 0.27 -3.75
C ILE A 79 5.30 0.51 -2.28
N ASP A 80 5.33 1.77 -1.86
CA ASP A 80 5.23 2.23 -0.48
C ASP A 80 6.32 1.67 0.44
N ALA A 81 6.36 2.07 1.71
CA ALA A 81 7.41 1.69 2.66
C ALA A 81 6.87 1.29 4.04
N GLY A 82 5.56 1.11 4.18
CA GLY A 82 4.95 0.74 5.45
C GLY A 82 5.07 1.80 6.54
N PHE A 83 4.78 1.40 7.78
CA PHE A 83 4.88 2.27 8.96
C PHE A 83 6.32 2.58 9.39
N GLY A 84 7.27 1.68 9.07
CA GLY A 84 8.59 1.69 9.68
C GLY A 84 8.57 1.26 11.16
N GLU A 85 9.76 0.97 11.69
CA GLU A 85 9.90 0.55 13.09
C GLU A 85 9.54 1.67 14.09
N PRO A 86 9.02 1.31 15.27
CA PRO A 86 8.72 -0.05 15.76
C PRO A 86 7.32 -0.57 15.41
N LYS A 87 6.56 0.12 14.56
CA LYS A 87 5.16 -0.24 14.27
C LYS A 87 5.03 -1.26 13.15
N GLY A 88 5.91 -1.18 12.14
CA GLY A 88 5.93 -2.07 11.00
C GLY A 88 6.92 -3.21 11.15
N ALA A 89 6.69 -4.30 10.42
CA ALA A 89 7.54 -5.48 10.38
C ALA A 89 8.35 -5.62 9.07
N LEU A 90 8.24 -4.66 8.16
CA LEU A 90 8.80 -4.74 6.80
C LEU A 90 10.26 -5.19 6.78
N LEU A 91 11.15 -4.54 7.56
CA LEU A 91 12.57 -4.88 7.57
C LEU A 91 12.83 -6.29 8.12
N LYS A 92 12.08 -6.68 9.14
CA LYS A 92 12.16 -8.03 9.72
C LYS A 92 11.74 -9.09 8.68
N GLU A 93 10.62 -8.87 8.00
CA GLU A 93 10.10 -9.80 7.00
C GLU A 93 10.99 -9.86 5.76
N MET A 94 11.52 -8.73 5.29
CA MET A 94 12.54 -8.69 4.23
C MET A 94 13.78 -9.50 4.60
N LYS A 95 14.30 -9.32 5.84
CA LYS A 95 15.47 -10.08 6.33
C LYS A 95 15.22 -11.58 6.34
N LEU A 96 14.04 -12.01 6.81
CA LEU A 96 13.67 -13.43 6.85
C LEU A 96 13.54 -14.02 5.42
N ALA A 97 13.10 -13.21 4.46
CA ALA A 97 13.04 -13.59 3.04
C ALA A 97 14.38 -13.48 2.30
N GLY A 98 15.47 -13.05 2.96
CA GLY A 98 16.78 -12.86 2.33
C GLY A 98 16.84 -11.66 1.39
N ILE A 99 15.97 -10.66 1.58
CA ILE A 99 15.93 -9.46 0.77
C ILE A 99 16.65 -8.33 1.52
N ALA A 100 17.79 -7.91 0.98
CA ALA A 100 18.57 -6.82 1.58
C ALA A 100 17.94 -5.44 1.25
N PRO A 101 17.79 -4.54 2.24
CA PRO A 101 17.28 -3.18 2.00
C PRO A 101 18.08 -2.41 0.93
N GLU A 102 19.38 -2.64 0.84
CA GLU A 102 20.28 -2.02 -0.13
C GLU A 102 20.00 -2.45 -1.59
N SER A 103 19.23 -3.51 -1.78
CA SER A 103 18.76 -3.94 -3.10
C SER A 103 17.64 -3.06 -3.65
N ILE A 104 16.98 -2.25 -2.79
CA ILE A 104 15.93 -1.33 -3.20
C ILE A 104 16.56 -0.09 -3.80
N SER A 105 16.34 0.14 -5.09
CA SER A 105 16.87 1.31 -5.81
C SER A 105 15.87 2.45 -5.92
N ASP A 106 14.59 2.12 -5.97
CA ASP A 106 13.50 3.06 -6.17
C ASP A 106 12.30 2.69 -5.30
N ILE A 107 11.67 3.68 -4.68
CA ILE A 107 10.44 3.53 -3.91
C ILE A 107 9.39 4.44 -4.53
N LEU A 108 8.29 3.83 -4.98
CA LEU A 108 7.16 4.53 -5.59
C LEU A 108 6.08 4.72 -4.52
N VAL A 109 5.84 5.95 -4.11
CA VAL A 109 4.89 6.29 -3.04
C VAL A 109 3.52 6.56 -3.65
N THR A 110 2.51 5.79 -3.22
CA THR A 110 1.12 5.98 -3.66
C THR A 110 0.55 7.29 -3.13
N HIS A 111 0.83 7.61 -1.86
CA HIS A 111 0.46 8.87 -1.21
C HIS A 111 1.20 9.07 0.11
N ILE A 112 1.14 10.30 0.66
CA ILE A 112 1.88 10.65 1.88
C ILE A 112 0.98 10.46 3.12
N HIS A 113 0.84 9.20 3.57
CA HIS A 113 0.33 8.83 4.89
C HIS A 113 1.37 8.04 5.68
N PRO A 114 1.25 7.96 7.04
CA PRO A 114 2.30 7.38 7.88
C PRO A 114 2.62 5.92 7.59
N ASP A 115 1.65 5.14 7.18
CA ASP A 115 1.75 3.71 6.85
C ASP A 115 2.22 3.43 5.42
N HIS A 116 2.52 4.48 4.66
CA HIS A 116 3.11 4.41 3.31
C HIS A 116 4.52 5.01 3.25
N VAL A 117 4.81 6.01 4.10
CA VAL A 117 6.11 6.71 4.10
C VAL A 117 6.94 6.48 5.35
N GLY A 118 6.38 5.88 6.39
CA GLY A 118 7.04 5.73 7.69
C GLY A 118 8.35 4.97 7.65
N GLY A 119 8.45 3.97 6.77
CA GLY A 119 9.64 3.15 6.58
C GLY A 119 10.71 3.74 5.65
N LEU A 120 10.44 4.84 4.93
CA LEU A 120 11.40 5.44 3.97
C LEU A 120 12.82 5.68 4.53
N PRO A 121 13.00 6.11 5.81
CA PRO A 121 14.32 6.31 6.37
C PRO A 121 15.21 5.05 6.41
N ALA A 122 14.62 3.87 6.36
CA ALA A 122 15.35 2.60 6.36
C ALA A 122 16.02 2.28 5.01
N PHE A 123 15.74 3.07 3.97
CA PHE A 123 16.23 2.86 2.61
C PHE A 123 17.03 4.09 2.12
N PRO A 124 18.21 4.37 2.73
CA PRO A 124 18.95 5.61 2.48
C PRO A 124 19.56 5.71 1.07
N ALA A 125 19.66 4.60 0.34
CA ALA A 125 20.19 4.57 -1.02
C ALA A 125 19.10 4.67 -2.10
N ALA A 126 17.83 4.49 -1.75
CA ALA A 126 16.73 4.48 -2.71
C ALA A 126 16.34 5.91 -3.13
N ARG A 127 16.00 6.09 -4.41
CA ARG A 127 15.25 7.26 -4.88
C ARG A 127 13.79 7.10 -4.50
N VAL A 128 13.15 8.17 -4.09
CA VAL A 128 11.75 8.16 -3.70
C VAL A 128 10.94 8.98 -4.69
N HIS A 129 10.01 8.31 -5.36
CA HIS A 129 9.16 8.89 -6.39
C HIS A 129 7.79 9.23 -5.81
N ILE A 130 7.37 10.48 -5.92
CA ILE A 130 6.09 10.98 -5.39
C ILE A 130 5.42 11.81 -6.48
N ALA A 131 4.11 11.66 -6.67
CA ALA A 131 3.37 12.54 -7.56
C ALA A 131 3.53 14.00 -7.12
N LYS A 132 3.88 14.89 -8.05
CA LYS A 132 4.04 16.32 -7.75
C LYS A 132 2.80 16.89 -7.07
N LYS A 133 1.63 16.50 -7.54
CA LYS A 133 0.34 16.91 -6.96
C LYS A 133 0.18 16.46 -5.50
N GLU A 134 0.60 15.25 -5.15
CA GLU A 134 0.56 14.75 -3.76
C GLU A 134 1.54 15.52 -2.88
N TYR A 135 2.76 15.72 -3.37
CA TYR A 135 3.79 16.45 -2.64
C TYR A 135 3.39 17.90 -2.37
N ASP A 136 2.85 18.61 -3.37
CA ASP A 136 2.39 19.99 -3.23
C ASP A 136 1.20 20.10 -2.26
N ALA A 137 0.23 19.16 -2.35
CA ALA A 137 -0.90 19.10 -1.42
C ALA A 137 -0.43 18.83 0.02
N TRP A 138 0.54 17.92 0.21
CA TRP A 138 1.10 17.63 1.51
C TRP A 138 1.83 18.87 2.09
N ARG A 139 2.62 19.57 1.29
CA ARG A 139 3.31 20.79 1.73
C ARG A 139 2.33 21.89 2.16
N GLY A 140 1.19 21.98 1.52
CA GLY A 140 0.11 22.92 1.86
C GLY A 140 -0.68 22.52 3.11
N ASP A 141 -0.65 21.24 3.52
CA ASP A 141 -1.42 20.72 4.67
C ASP A 141 -0.58 20.78 5.97
N GLY A 142 -0.78 21.83 6.75
CA GLY A 142 -0.07 22.01 8.03
C GLY A 142 -0.26 20.87 9.02
N SER A 143 -1.34 20.09 8.92
CA SER A 143 -1.62 18.95 9.81
C SER A 143 -0.67 17.76 9.58
N ARG A 144 -0.03 17.69 8.41
CA ARG A 144 0.89 16.61 8.03
C ARG A 144 2.37 16.97 8.08
N LYS A 145 2.73 18.10 8.70
CA LYS A 145 4.14 18.55 8.83
C LYS A 145 5.04 17.55 9.54
N ASN A 146 4.51 16.78 10.47
CA ASN A 146 5.25 15.74 11.19
C ASN A 146 5.74 14.59 10.29
N LEU A 147 5.18 14.44 9.09
CA LEU A 147 5.62 13.43 8.13
C LEU A 147 6.89 13.84 7.37
N ALA A 148 7.29 15.10 7.44
CA ALA A 148 8.52 15.60 6.81
C ALA A 148 9.77 14.80 7.22
N ARG A 149 9.81 14.29 8.46
CA ARG A 149 10.92 13.48 8.98
C ARG A 149 11.12 12.14 8.26
N PHE A 150 10.11 11.67 7.53
CA PHE A 150 10.18 10.41 6.78
C PHE A 150 10.60 10.62 5.34
N LEU A 151 10.37 11.82 4.79
CA LEU A 151 10.69 12.11 3.40
C LEU A 151 12.20 12.20 3.18
N PRO A 152 12.69 11.78 2.00
CA PRO A 152 14.11 11.84 1.71
C PRO A 152 14.57 13.31 1.50
N PRO A 153 15.87 13.56 1.58
CA PRO A 153 16.42 14.84 1.16
C PRO A 153 16.20 15.07 -0.35
N PRO A 154 16.23 16.33 -0.81
CA PRO A 154 15.84 16.71 -2.18
C PRO A 154 16.56 15.94 -3.30
N GLU A 155 17.82 15.57 -3.11
CA GLU A 155 18.64 14.83 -4.10
C GLU A 155 18.17 13.41 -4.38
N ARG A 156 17.36 12.85 -3.49
CA ARG A 156 16.74 11.52 -3.65
C ARG A 156 15.24 11.57 -3.92
N LEU A 157 14.66 12.77 -3.91
CA LEU A 157 13.24 12.98 -4.20
C LEU A 157 13.04 13.18 -5.70
N VAL A 158 12.20 12.35 -6.30
CA VAL A 158 11.80 12.45 -7.71
C VAL A 158 10.31 12.77 -7.75
N LEU A 159 9.96 13.96 -8.26
CA LEU A 159 8.57 14.35 -8.47
C LEU A 159 8.16 13.98 -9.89
N PHE A 160 7.01 13.30 -10.03
CA PHE A 160 6.49 12.89 -11.33
C PHE A 160 5.10 13.47 -11.61
N GLU A 161 4.76 13.53 -12.89
CA GLU A 161 3.40 13.78 -13.38
C GLU A 161 2.73 12.47 -13.76
N TYR A 162 1.38 12.43 -13.81
CA TYR A 162 0.64 11.22 -14.15
C TYR A 162 0.74 10.87 -15.64
N ASP A 163 0.30 9.66 -15.97
CA ASP A 163 0.34 9.06 -17.31
C ASP A 163 1.77 8.98 -17.89
N THR A 164 2.77 8.93 -16.99
CA THR A 164 4.18 8.76 -17.33
C THR A 164 4.73 7.45 -16.78
N GLU A 165 5.72 6.89 -17.45
CA GLU A 165 6.51 5.78 -16.95
C GLU A 165 7.52 6.32 -15.92
N VAL A 166 7.32 5.97 -14.65
CA VAL A 166 8.12 6.48 -13.52
C VAL A 166 9.39 5.67 -13.27
N VAL A 167 9.34 4.38 -13.56
CA VAL A 167 10.48 3.46 -13.70
C VAL A 167 10.16 2.47 -14.83
N PRO A 168 11.16 1.82 -15.45
CA PRO A 168 10.90 0.93 -16.59
C PRO A 168 9.77 -0.07 -16.33
N GLY A 169 8.72 -0.01 -17.16
CA GLY A 169 7.56 -0.89 -17.12
C GLY A 169 6.48 -0.48 -16.10
N VAL A 170 6.67 0.59 -15.32
CA VAL A 170 5.69 1.05 -14.32
C VAL A 170 5.19 2.44 -14.64
N THR A 171 3.90 2.58 -14.92
CA THR A 171 3.21 3.83 -15.22
C THR A 171 2.45 4.33 -13.99
N ALA A 172 2.51 5.62 -13.70
CA ALA A 172 1.72 6.28 -12.66
C ALA A 172 0.37 6.77 -13.21
N LEU A 173 -0.73 6.45 -12.52
CA LEU A 173 -2.09 6.84 -12.87
C LEU A 173 -2.72 7.65 -11.74
N GLU A 174 -3.45 8.72 -12.08
CA GLU A 174 -4.16 9.53 -11.08
C GLU A 174 -5.46 8.86 -10.62
N TYR A 175 -5.55 8.58 -9.32
CA TYR A 175 -6.76 8.08 -8.66
C TYR A 175 -7.00 8.84 -7.35
N ALA A 176 -7.14 10.16 -7.47
CA ALA A 176 -7.31 11.08 -6.35
C ALA A 176 -8.61 10.86 -5.55
N GLY A 177 -8.64 11.39 -4.32
CA GLY A 177 -9.82 11.40 -3.44
C GLY A 177 -9.49 10.95 -2.03
N HIS A 178 -8.77 9.82 -1.86
CA HIS A 178 -8.20 9.45 -0.58
C HIS A 178 -7.22 10.53 -0.11
N THR A 179 -6.28 10.87 -0.96
CA THR A 179 -5.52 12.12 -0.89
C THR A 179 -5.66 12.87 -2.22
N PRO A 180 -5.29 14.17 -2.29
CA PRO A 180 -5.40 14.95 -3.51
C PRO A 180 -4.57 14.43 -4.67
N GLY A 181 -3.47 13.76 -4.40
CA GLY A 181 -2.55 13.21 -5.40
C GLY A 181 -2.35 11.70 -5.30
N HIS A 182 -3.33 10.96 -4.74
CA HIS A 182 -3.24 9.50 -4.65
C HIS A 182 -3.01 8.86 -6.00
N THR A 183 -2.02 7.96 -6.06
CA THR A 183 -1.51 7.31 -7.28
C THR A 183 -1.81 5.82 -7.27
N VAL A 184 -2.26 5.29 -8.40
CA VAL A 184 -2.21 3.87 -8.73
C VAL A 184 -1.02 3.63 -9.64
N PHE A 185 -0.18 2.65 -9.36
CA PHE A 185 0.91 2.25 -10.25
C PHE A 185 0.49 1.03 -11.07
N ARG A 186 0.70 1.10 -12.38
CA ARG A 186 0.43 0.01 -13.32
C ARG A 186 1.73 -0.62 -13.78
N LEU A 187 1.91 -1.90 -13.56
CA LEU A 187 3.01 -2.71 -14.10
C LEU A 187 2.51 -3.44 -15.36
N GLY A 188 3.13 -3.13 -16.50
CA GLY A 188 2.67 -3.64 -17.79
C GLY A 188 1.23 -3.21 -18.10
N GLU A 189 0.38 -4.17 -18.52
CA GLU A 189 -0.99 -3.85 -18.97
C GLU A 189 -2.07 -4.14 -17.93
N SER A 190 -1.86 -5.13 -17.04
CA SER A 190 -2.92 -5.74 -16.23
C SER A 190 -2.59 -5.97 -14.75
N VAL A 191 -1.49 -5.40 -14.26
CA VAL A 191 -1.15 -5.46 -12.82
C VAL A 191 -1.15 -4.06 -12.25
N PHE A 192 -1.89 -3.85 -11.14
CA PHE A 192 -2.13 -2.54 -10.56
C PHE A 192 -1.84 -2.54 -9.05
N PHE A 193 -1.02 -1.61 -8.58
CA PHE A 193 -0.81 -1.33 -7.17
C PHE A 193 -1.72 -0.16 -6.79
N ILE A 194 -2.80 -0.47 -6.07
CA ILE A 194 -3.94 0.44 -5.93
C ILE A 194 -3.90 1.31 -4.66
N GLY A 195 -2.83 1.22 -3.85
CA GLY A 195 -2.71 1.98 -2.60
C GLY A 195 -3.96 1.86 -1.73
N ASP A 196 -4.50 3.01 -1.32
CA ASP A 196 -5.66 3.17 -0.45
C ASP A 196 -6.97 3.41 -1.19
N LEU A 197 -7.03 3.00 -2.45
CA LEU A 197 -8.28 3.04 -3.20
C LEU A 197 -9.36 2.15 -2.55
N VAL A 198 -8.92 1.07 -1.86
CA VAL A 198 -9.75 0.10 -1.14
C VAL A 198 -9.10 -0.23 0.21
N HIS A 199 -9.86 -0.08 1.31
CA HIS A 199 -9.45 -0.46 2.67
C HIS A 199 -10.16 -1.73 3.13
N ALA A 200 -11.50 -1.77 3.01
CA ALA A 200 -12.32 -2.93 3.30
C ALA A 200 -12.77 -3.57 2.00
N ALA A 201 -12.01 -4.54 1.49
CA ALA A 201 -12.24 -5.16 0.19
C ALA A 201 -13.66 -5.73 0.06
N GLU A 202 -14.13 -6.50 1.06
CA GLU A 202 -15.46 -7.09 1.08
C GLU A 202 -16.60 -6.04 0.98
N LEU A 203 -16.39 -4.86 1.54
CA LEU A 203 -17.36 -3.77 1.49
C LEU A 203 -17.22 -2.96 0.21
N GLN A 204 -16.03 -2.42 -0.05
CA GLN A 204 -15.84 -1.34 -1.01
C GLN A 204 -15.72 -1.83 -2.46
N ILE A 205 -15.38 -3.11 -2.69
CA ILE A 205 -15.43 -3.72 -4.02
C ILE A 205 -16.88 -4.00 -4.41
N ALA A 206 -17.66 -4.61 -3.51
CA ALA A 206 -19.07 -4.91 -3.76
C ALA A 206 -19.97 -3.65 -3.74
N ARG A 207 -19.59 -2.65 -2.95
CA ARG A 207 -20.34 -1.41 -2.74
C ARG A 207 -19.39 -0.21 -2.80
N PRO A 208 -19.00 0.24 -3.99
CA PRO A 208 -17.97 1.29 -4.14
C PRO A 208 -18.36 2.66 -3.59
N ASN A 209 -19.64 2.87 -3.22
CA ASN A 209 -20.15 4.11 -2.63
C ASN A 209 -19.64 4.36 -1.20
N PHE A 210 -19.11 3.33 -0.53
CA PHE A 210 -18.58 3.48 0.82
C PHE A 210 -17.17 4.08 0.78
N CYS A 211 -16.99 5.18 1.49
CA CYS A 211 -15.71 5.86 1.69
C CYS A 211 -15.22 5.69 3.13
N ALA A 212 -13.91 5.76 3.33
CA ALA A 212 -13.32 5.86 4.65
C ALA A 212 -13.46 7.29 5.20
N ARG A 213 -13.58 7.45 6.54
CA ARG A 213 -13.73 8.78 7.16
C ARG A 213 -12.52 9.70 6.95
N TYR A 214 -11.37 9.15 6.63
CA TYR A 214 -10.16 9.90 6.34
C TYR A 214 -9.93 10.16 4.84
N ASP A 215 -10.85 9.75 3.96
CA ASP A 215 -10.82 10.21 2.57
C ASP A 215 -11.00 11.73 2.54
N LYS A 216 -10.03 12.44 1.97
CA LYS A 216 -10.02 13.92 1.93
C LYS A 216 -11.15 14.47 1.09
N ASP A 217 -11.47 13.81 -0.03
CA ASP A 217 -12.64 14.05 -0.87
C ASP A 217 -13.42 12.73 -1.05
N PRO A 218 -14.45 12.49 -0.23
CA PRO A 218 -15.23 11.25 -0.28
C PRO A 218 -15.91 10.99 -1.62
N LYS A 219 -16.38 12.04 -2.30
CA LYS A 219 -17.04 11.90 -3.62
C LYS A 219 -16.02 11.50 -4.68
N LYS A 220 -14.87 12.16 -4.69
CA LYS A 220 -13.78 11.85 -5.61
C LYS A 220 -13.18 10.47 -5.35
N ALA A 221 -13.03 10.05 -4.08
CA ALA A 221 -12.57 8.70 -3.72
C ALA A 221 -13.52 7.61 -4.24
N VAL A 222 -14.83 7.82 -4.11
CA VAL A 222 -15.85 6.92 -4.68
C VAL A 222 -15.80 6.90 -6.20
N GLU A 223 -15.68 8.05 -6.85
CA GLU A 223 -15.54 8.15 -8.32
C GLU A 223 -14.29 7.39 -8.79
N SER A 224 -13.14 7.63 -8.15
CA SER A 224 -11.88 6.95 -8.47
C SER A 224 -12.02 5.42 -8.31
N ARG A 225 -12.63 4.95 -7.24
CA ARG A 225 -12.89 3.51 -7.02
C ARG A 225 -13.82 2.91 -8.08
N ARG A 226 -14.92 3.60 -8.42
CA ARG A 226 -15.82 3.17 -9.50
C ARG A 226 -15.10 3.09 -10.84
N ASN A 227 -14.27 4.07 -11.15
CA ASN A 227 -13.47 4.10 -12.37
C ASN A 227 -12.44 2.95 -12.37
N ALA A 228 -11.76 2.69 -11.25
CA ALA A 228 -10.84 1.57 -11.15
C ALA A 228 -11.54 0.23 -11.37
N LEU A 229 -12.67 -0.01 -10.70
CA LEU A 229 -13.47 -1.24 -10.90
C LEU A 229 -13.91 -1.44 -12.35
N ARG A 230 -14.11 -0.35 -13.08
CA ARG A 230 -14.53 -0.39 -14.48
C ARG A 230 -13.37 -0.57 -15.46
N PHE A 231 -12.24 0.10 -15.22
CA PHE A 231 -11.20 0.27 -16.23
C PHE A 231 -9.88 -0.46 -15.91
N LEU A 232 -9.56 -0.72 -14.63
CA LEU A 232 -8.35 -1.41 -14.26
C LEU A 232 -8.62 -2.93 -14.18
N ARG A 233 -8.73 -3.57 -15.35
CA ARG A 233 -8.96 -5.01 -15.46
C ARG A 233 -7.67 -5.78 -15.24
N GLY A 234 -7.70 -6.79 -14.36
CA GLY A 234 -6.54 -7.62 -14.07
C GLY A 234 -6.27 -7.79 -12.57
N GLU A 235 -5.00 -7.90 -12.20
CA GLU A 235 -4.58 -8.16 -10.83
C GLU A 235 -4.35 -6.85 -10.06
N TRP A 236 -5.01 -6.70 -8.94
CA TRP A 236 -4.81 -5.62 -8.00
C TRP A 236 -3.98 -6.08 -6.82
N PHE A 237 -3.04 -5.22 -6.41
CA PHE A 237 -2.29 -5.32 -5.18
C PHE A 237 -2.59 -4.08 -4.34
N GLY A 238 -3.33 -4.24 -3.24
CA GLY A 238 -3.81 -3.14 -2.39
C GLY A 238 -3.12 -3.10 -1.05
N ALA A 239 -2.76 -1.89 -0.60
CA ALA A 239 -2.08 -1.69 0.66
C ALA A 239 -2.90 -2.24 1.84
N HIS A 240 -4.22 -2.13 1.79
CA HIS A 240 -5.11 -2.53 2.87
C HIS A 240 -6.00 -3.74 2.59
N ILE A 241 -5.92 -4.34 1.41
CA ILE A 241 -6.54 -5.65 1.16
C ILE A 241 -5.86 -6.67 2.09
N PRO A 242 -6.63 -7.60 2.74
CA PRO A 242 -6.02 -8.60 3.60
C PRO A 242 -4.85 -9.32 2.92
N PHE A 243 -3.77 -9.55 3.66
CA PHE A 243 -2.57 -10.18 3.13
C PHE A 243 -2.91 -11.46 2.32
N PRO A 244 -2.35 -11.67 1.14
CA PRO A 244 -1.21 -10.99 0.53
C PRO A 244 -1.57 -9.74 -0.30
N GLY A 245 -2.68 -9.09 -0.04
CA GLY A 245 -3.06 -7.84 -0.69
C GLY A 245 -3.61 -7.98 -2.11
N ARG A 246 -3.80 -9.21 -2.62
CA ARG A 246 -4.14 -9.50 -4.01
C ARG A 246 -5.65 -9.65 -4.21
N HIS A 247 -6.15 -9.01 -5.27
CA HIS A 247 -7.51 -9.16 -5.77
C HIS A 247 -7.50 -9.24 -7.31
N VAL A 248 -8.39 -10.02 -7.90
CA VAL A 248 -8.57 -10.07 -9.36
C VAL A 248 -9.83 -9.30 -9.72
N ASN A 249 -9.67 -8.23 -10.50
CA ASN A 249 -10.77 -7.44 -11.05
C ASN A 249 -11.05 -7.90 -12.49
N PRO A 250 -12.15 -8.68 -12.72
CA PRO A 250 -12.43 -9.33 -14.01
C PRO A 250 -12.75 -8.35 -15.14
#